data_d9cdb454370db4645b7619468d12a0c4
#
_entry.id   d9cdb454370db4645b7619468d12a0c4
#
_cell.length_a   1.000
_cell.length_b   1.000
_cell.length_c   1.000
_cell.angle_alpha   90.00
_cell.angle_beta   90.00
_cell.angle_gamma   90.00
#
_symmetry.space_group_name_H-M   'P 1'
#
loop_
_entity.id
_entity.type
_entity.pdbx_description
1 polymer ?
#
loop_
_entity_poly.entity_id
_entity_poly.type
_entity_poly.pdbx_seq_one_letter_code
_entity_poly.pdbx_strand_id
1 'polypeptide(L)'
;FVRDNKSRPGMLYVGGNDGMLHGFTASKGEEKLAYVPRGVVPKLPLLTAPAYNAGHQYFVDGSPMTGDVDMNGGMQDPKAGGYDDYVPDWRTLLVGTLGLGGKGYFVLDVTDPTATTAPSGSAPAFTEANAASLVKLDRTRGSTATEPVPNCAAMTVAAEKTACLEAIEEDKDIGHITAKPVLDENNAMRSTQITRLNNNRWAVVMGNGYNSTNERPVLLIQYLDNTKELKKIVATGAQTVSTDPKVDNTNVLANGLSAPKVV
;
A
#
# COMPACT_ATOMS: atom_id res chain seq x y z
N PHE A 1 19.14 -11.09 8.69
CA PHE A 1 17.67 -11.17 8.77
C PHE A 1 17.13 -12.41 8.06
N VAL A 2 17.40 -12.59 6.78
CA VAL A 2 16.94 -13.79 6.03
C VAL A 2 17.42 -15.09 6.67
N ARG A 3 18.66 -15.14 7.13
CA ARG A 3 19.21 -16.31 7.84
C ARG A 3 18.45 -16.63 9.11
N ASP A 4 18.13 -15.61 9.91
CA ASP A 4 17.50 -15.77 11.21
C ASP A 4 16.01 -16.11 11.09
N ASN A 5 15.41 -15.88 9.93
CA ASN A 5 14.02 -16.20 9.61
C ASN A 5 13.83 -17.43 8.70
N LYS A 6 14.86 -18.28 8.55
CA LYS A 6 14.76 -19.51 7.73
C LYS A 6 13.66 -20.47 8.18
N SER A 7 13.34 -20.50 9.47
CA SER A 7 12.29 -21.34 10.05
C SER A 7 10.89 -20.74 9.94
N ARG A 8 10.78 -19.50 9.46
CA ARG A 8 9.49 -18.84 9.27
C ARG A 8 8.67 -19.60 8.23
N PRO A 9 7.39 -19.92 8.50
CA PRO A 9 6.56 -20.60 7.51
C PRO A 9 6.38 -19.70 6.27
N GLY A 10 6.46 -20.33 5.10
CA GLY A 10 6.11 -19.65 3.85
C GLY A 10 4.63 -19.25 3.85
N MET A 11 4.33 -18.07 3.33
CA MET A 11 2.97 -17.53 3.25
C MET A 11 2.60 -17.23 1.80
N LEU A 12 1.31 -17.38 1.50
CA LEU A 12 0.68 -16.96 0.25
C LEU A 12 -0.31 -15.85 0.58
N TYR A 13 -0.21 -14.71 -0.12
CA TYR A 13 -1.13 -13.60 0.05
C TYR A 13 -1.91 -13.37 -1.23
N VAL A 14 -3.22 -13.21 -1.11
CA VAL A 14 -4.13 -13.03 -2.25
C VAL A 14 -5.28 -12.10 -1.87
N GLY A 15 -5.60 -11.16 -2.75
CA GLY A 15 -6.83 -10.36 -2.62
C GLY A 15 -8.06 -11.14 -3.08
N GLY A 16 -9.18 -10.89 -2.44
CA GLY A 16 -10.46 -11.52 -2.71
C GLY A 16 -11.58 -10.53 -3.03
N ASN A 17 -12.59 -11.01 -3.73
CA ASN A 17 -13.82 -10.25 -3.98
C ASN A 17 -14.87 -10.41 -2.87
N ASP A 18 -14.47 -10.99 -1.76
CA ASP A 18 -15.18 -10.97 -0.47
C ASP A 18 -14.83 -9.73 0.38
N GLY A 19 -13.93 -8.91 -0.13
CA GLY A 19 -13.51 -7.65 0.51
C GLY A 19 -12.22 -7.74 1.32
N MET A 20 -11.51 -8.87 1.25
CA MET A 20 -10.34 -9.10 2.11
C MET A 20 -9.06 -9.39 1.32
N LEU A 21 -7.94 -9.07 1.95
CA LEU A 21 -6.66 -9.70 1.64
C LEU A 21 -6.49 -10.89 2.58
N HIS A 22 -6.28 -12.07 2.01
CA HIS A 22 -6.05 -13.30 2.73
C HIS A 22 -4.57 -13.67 2.79
N GLY A 23 -4.15 -14.26 3.90
CA GLY A 23 -2.82 -14.83 4.09
C GLY A 23 -2.91 -16.28 4.54
N PHE A 24 -2.39 -17.21 3.70
CA PHE A 24 -2.42 -18.64 3.96
C PHE A 24 -1.01 -19.19 4.15
N THR A 25 -0.87 -20.21 5.02
CA THR A 25 0.39 -20.97 5.09
C THR A 25 0.61 -21.72 3.77
N ALA A 26 1.81 -21.58 3.18
CA ALA A 26 2.13 -22.26 1.93
C ALA A 26 2.17 -23.79 2.04
N SER A 27 2.42 -24.32 3.26
CA SER A 27 2.55 -25.76 3.50
C SER A 27 1.21 -26.48 3.63
N LYS A 28 0.17 -25.82 4.19
CA LYS A 28 -1.10 -26.47 4.53
C LYS A 28 -2.34 -25.71 4.03
N GLY A 29 -2.18 -24.47 3.53
CA GLY A 29 -3.31 -23.63 3.14
C GLY A 29 -4.15 -23.12 4.33
N GLU A 30 -3.60 -23.15 5.56
CA GLU A 30 -4.29 -22.61 6.73
C GLU A 30 -4.30 -21.09 6.66
N GLU A 31 -5.47 -20.48 6.78
CA GLU A 31 -5.59 -19.04 6.86
C GLU A 31 -5.04 -18.52 8.19
N LYS A 32 -4.16 -17.52 8.12
CA LYS A 32 -3.54 -16.87 9.27
C LYS A 32 -3.83 -15.38 9.34
N LEU A 33 -4.23 -14.79 8.23
CA LEU A 33 -4.55 -13.38 8.11
C LEU A 33 -5.73 -13.19 7.19
N ALA A 34 -6.71 -12.40 7.64
CA ALA A 34 -7.75 -11.81 6.82
C ALA A 34 -7.82 -10.31 7.14
N TYR A 35 -7.53 -9.46 6.16
CA TYR A 35 -7.47 -8.01 6.34
C TYR A 35 -8.48 -7.32 5.43
N VAL A 36 -9.35 -6.51 5.99
CA VAL A 36 -10.29 -5.65 5.25
C VAL A 36 -9.72 -4.24 5.15
N PRO A 37 -9.31 -3.78 3.95
CA PRO A 37 -8.87 -2.41 3.75
C PRO A 37 -9.99 -1.41 4.01
N ARG A 38 -9.66 -0.26 4.61
CA ARG A 38 -10.64 0.76 5.00
C ARG A 38 -11.55 1.20 3.84
N GLY A 39 -10.97 1.38 2.65
CA GLY A 39 -11.73 1.80 1.46
C GLY A 39 -12.76 0.78 0.95
N VAL A 40 -12.69 -0.47 1.43
CA VAL A 40 -13.65 -1.53 1.08
C VAL A 40 -14.85 -1.55 2.01
N VAL A 41 -14.67 -1.16 3.28
CA VAL A 41 -15.70 -1.28 4.33
C VAL A 41 -17.09 -0.77 3.91
N PRO A 42 -17.23 0.38 3.24
CA PRO A 42 -18.54 0.88 2.83
C PRO A 42 -19.26 -0.01 1.81
N LYS A 43 -18.51 -0.84 1.09
CA LYS A 43 -19.04 -1.71 0.02
C LYS A 43 -19.41 -3.10 0.53
N LEU A 44 -18.95 -3.51 1.71
CA LEU A 44 -19.22 -4.85 2.27
C LEU A 44 -20.72 -5.22 2.32
N PRO A 45 -21.65 -4.30 2.65
CA PRO A 45 -23.07 -4.64 2.62
C PRO A 45 -23.60 -5.10 1.26
N LEU A 46 -22.91 -4.73 0.16
CA LEU A 46 -23.30 -5.17 -1.19
C LEU A 46 -23.14 -6.68 -1.39
N LEU A 47 -22.20 -7.32 -0.67
CA LEU A 47 -21.97 -8.76 -0.74
C LEU A 47 -23.20 -9.58 -0.31
N THR A 48 -24.06 -9.02 0.51
CA THR A 48 -25.29 -9.66 0.99
C THR A 48 -26.53 -9.27 0.19
N ALA A 49 -26.38 -8.44 -0.84
CA ALA A 49 -27.50 -8.01 -1.68
C ALA A 49 -28.06 -9.17 -2.49
N PRO A 50 -29.39 -9.38 -2.53
CA PRO A 50 -30.01 -10.49 -3.28
C PRO A 50 -29.65 -10.55 -4.76
N ALA A 51 -29.33 -9.38 -5.36
CA ALA A 51 -28.95 -9.26 -6.77
C ALA A 51 -27.44 -9.20 -7.00
N TYR A 52 -26.60 -9.55 -6.02
CA TYR A 52 -25.14 -9.42 -6.12
C TYR A 52 -24.56 -10.13 -7.35
N ASN A 53 -25.04 -11.31 -7.69
CA ASN A 53 -24.57 -12.06 -8.85
C ASN A 53 -24.78 -11.33 -10.20
N ALA A 54 -25.76 -10.43 -10.28
CA ALA A 54 -26.01 -9.60 -11.46
C ALA A 54 -25.23 -8.27 -11.42
N GLY A 55 -24.78 -7.87 -10.23
CA GLY A 55 -24.06 -6.62 -9.98
C GLY A 55 -22.68 -6.83 -9.36
N HIS A 56 -21.96 -7.87 -9.78
CA HIS A 56 -20.63 -8.20 -9.27
C HIS A 56 -19.68 -6.99 -9.28
N GLN A 57 -18.97 -6.80 -8.19
CA GLN A 57 -17.98 -5.73 -8.03
C GLN A 57 -16.64 -6.29 -7.60
N TYR A 58 -15.58 -5.58 -7.97
CA TYR A 58 -14.26 -5.84 -7.45
C TYR A 58 -14.09 -5.20 -6.07
N PHE A 59 -13.30 -5.83 -5.21
CA PHE A 59 -12.98 -5.36 -3.87
C PHE A 59 -11.46 -5.24 -3.67
N VAL A 60 -10.76 -6.32 -3.36
CA VAL A 60 -9.30 -6.33 -3.27
C VAL A 60 -8.75 -7.06 -4.48
N ASP A 61 -8.58 -6.32 -5.58
CA ASP A 61 -8.25 -6.87 -6.91
C ASP A 61 -6.76 -6.69 -7.27
N GLY A 62 -6.01 -5.91 -6.48
CA GLY A 62 -4.60 -5.67 -6.72
C GLY A 62 -3.71 -6.84 -6.31
N SER A 63 -2.67 -7.11 -7.11
CA SER A 63 -1.65 -8.09 -6.74
C SER A 63 -0.76 -7.53 -5.62
N PRO A 64 -0.64 -8.19 -4.47
CA PRO A 64 0.24 -7.73 -3.41
C PRO A 64 1.72 -7.94 -3.77
N MET A 65 2.58 -7.13 -3.19
CA MET A 65 4.03 -7.28 -3.26
C MET A 65 4.63 -7.29 -1.86
N THR A 66 5.73 -8.01 -1.70
CA THR A 66 6.45 -8.08 -0.43
C THR A 66 7.91 -7.68 -0.61
N GLY A 67 8.52 -7.20 0.47
CA GLY A 67 9.94 -6.89 0.52
C GLY A 67 10.42 -6.71 1.95
N ASP A 68 11.71 -6.99 2.17
CA ASP A 68 12.34 -6.77 3.46
C ASP A 68 12.81 -5.32 3.56
N VAL A 69 12.46 -4.67 4.66
CA VAL A 69 12.68 -3.25 4.94
C VAL A 69 13.32 -3.11 6.30
N ASP A 70 14.36 -2.31 6.39
CA ASP A 70 14.91 -1.88 7.66
C ASP A 70 14.20 -0.59 8.10
N MET A 71 13.37 -0.70 9.14
CA MET A 71 12.56 0.42 9.65
C MET A 71 13.40 1.54 10.27
N ASN A 72 14.63 1.24 10.68
CA ASN A 72 15.59 2.21 11.20
C ASN A 72 16.51 2.78 10.11
N GLY A 73 16.43 2.24 8.88
CA GLY A 73 17.21 2.72 7.76
C GLY A 73 16.92 4.20 7.46
N GLY A 74 17.95 5.03 7.45
CA GLY A 74 17.85 6.46 7.22
C GLY A 74 17.83 7.33 8.50
N MET A 75 17.64 6.74 9.65
CA MET A 75 17.71 7.48 10.93
C MET A 75 19.16 7.76 11.37
N GLN A 76 20.13 7.07 10.79
CA GLN A 76 21.55 7.29 11.07
C GLN A 76 22.34 7.51 9.78
N ASP A 77 23.07 8.62 9.71
CA ASP A 77 24.12 8.78 8.72
C ASP A 77 25.31 7.89 9.15
N PRO A 78 25.66 6.86 8.37
CA PRO A 78 26.82 6.01 8.68
C PRO A 78 28.13 6.79 8.79
N LYS A 79 28.15 8.06 8.35
CA LYS A 79 29.30 8.96 8.42
C LYS A 79 29.33 9.86 9.66
N ALA A 80 28.20 9.98 10.38
CA ALA A 80 28.09 10.89 11.52
C ALA A 80 28.35 10.24 12.89
N GLY A 81 28.37 8.94 13.00
CA GLY A 81 28.65 8.19 14.23
C GLY A 81 29.08 6.78 13.89
N GLY A 82 29.99 6.21 14.67
CA GLY A 82 30.56 4.91 14.39
C GLY A 82 29.51 3.84 14.11
N TYR A 83 29.86 2.90 13.26
CA TYR A 83 29.02 1.75 12.87
C TYR A 83 28.59 0.85 14.05
N ASP A 84 29.15 1.07 15.23
CA ASP A 84 29.04 0.16 16.37
C ASP A 84 27.67 0.26 17.08
N ASP A 85 26.91 1.34 16.88
CA ASP A 85 25.63 1.59 17.58
C ASP A 85 24.38 1.42 16.69
N TYR A 86 24.55 1.05 15.41
CA TYR A 86 23.41 0.86 14.51
C TYR A 86 22.75 -0.49 14.74
N VAL A 87 21.49 -0.46 15.21
CA VAL A 87 20.65 -1.65 15.37
C VAL A 87 19.57 -1.62 14.28
N PRO A 88 19.66 -2.47 13.27
CA PRO A 88 18.62 -2.58 12.24
C PRO A 88 17.32 -3.16 12.81
N ASP A 89 16.18 -2.61 12.40
CA ASP A 89 14.85 -3.18 12.67
C ASP A 89 14.26 -3.73 11.36
N TRP A 90 14.66 -4.95 11.02
CA TRP A 90 14.21 -5.58 9.80
C TRP A 90 12.79 -6.11 9.89
N ARG A 91 11.98 -5.78 8.89
CA ARG A 91 10.60 -6.21 8.72
C ARG A 91 10.37 -6.72 7.30
N THR A 92 9.51 -7.70 7.16
CA THR A 92 8.91 -8.03 5.87
C THR A 92 7.59 -7.30 5.77
N LEU A 93 7.53 -6.34 4.86
CA LEU A 93 6.32 -5.57 4.62
C LEU A 93 5.60 -6.07 3.35
N LEU A 94 4.28 -6.11 3.43
CA LEU A 94 3.40 -6.37 2.30
C LEU A 94 2.73 -5.06 1.90
N VAL A 95 2.81 -4.71 0.62
CA VAL A 95 2.06 -3.61 0.02
C VAL A 95 0.98 -4.20 -0.86
N GLY A 96 -0.26 -3.90 -0.56
CA GLY A 96 -1.42 -4.30 -1.34
C GLY A 96 -2.15 -3.10 -1.92
N THR A 97 -2.79 -3.28 -3.07
CA THR A 97 -3.61 -2.27 -3.72
C THR A 97 -5.03 -2.77 -3.91
N LEU A 98 -5.99 -1.87 -4.06
CA LEU A 98 -7.38 -2.27 -4.33
C LEU A 98 -7.62 -2.60 -5.81
N GLY A 99 -6.71 -2.21 -6.71
CA GLY A 99 -6.88 -2.44 -8.16
C GLY A 99 -8.17 -1.82 -8.68
N LEU A 100 -9.03 -2.62 -9.32
CA LEU A 100 -10.36 -2.19 -9.79
C LEU A 100 -11.36 -2.00 -8.64
N GLY A 101 -11.10 -2.57 -7.47
CA GLY A 101 -11.98 -2.50 -6.31
C GLY A 101 -12.04 -1.15 -5.62
N GLY A 102 -11.05 -0.28 -5.85
CA GLY A 102 -11.00 1.04 -5.24
C GLY A 102 -9.69 1.76 -5.50
N LYS A 103 -9.58 2.97 -5.00
CA LYS A 103 -8.36 3.77 -5.06
C LYS A 103 -7.48 3.47 -3.86
N GLY A 104 -6.16 3.50 -4.07
CA GLY A 104 -5.22 3.45 -2.97
C GLY A 104 -4.56 2.12 -2.71
N TYR A 105 -3.81 2.12 -1.64
CA TYR A 105 -2.96 1.00 -1.20
C TYR A 105 -2.87 0.95 0.33
N PHE A 106 -2.42 -0.19 0.82
CA PHE A 106 -2.17 -0.42 2.24
C PHE A 106 -0.83 -1.14 2.45
N VAL A 107 -0.29 -1.04 3.65
CA VAL A 107 0.98 -1.67 4.05
C VAL A 107 0.77 -2.45 5.34
N LEU A 108 1.10 -3.73 5.31
CA LEU A 108 1.03 -4.63 6.46
C LEU A 108 2.42 -5.13 6.86
N ASP A 109 2.65 -5.27 8.14
CA ASP A 109 3.81 -5.99 8.67
C ASP A 109 3.50 -7.49 8.68
N VAL A 110 4.17 -8.22 7.82
CA VAL A 110 4.00 -9.67 7.68
C VAL A 110 5.24 -10.45 8.10
N THR A 111 6.04 -9.87 8.98
CA THR A 111 7.32 -10.42 9.43
C THR A 111 7.15 -11.73 10.20
N ASP A 112 6.17 -11.80 11.10
CA ASP A 112 5.94 -12.97 11.94
C ASP A 112 4.53 -13.55 11.75
N PRO A 113 4.35 -14.51 10.83
CA PRO A 113 3.06 -15.16 10.60
C PRO A 113 2.73 -16.21 11.68
N THR A 114 3.58 -16.41 12.67
CA THR A 114 3.31 -17.34 13.77
C THR A 114 2.50 -16.66 14.88
N ALA A 115 1.64 -17.42 15.55
CA ALA A 115 0.85 -16.92 16.67
C ALA A 115 1.51 -17.11 18.02
N THR A 116 2.72 -17.69 18.07
CA THR A 116 3.18 -18.32 19.31
C THR A 116 4.19 -17.51 20.12
N THR A 117 5.01 -16.69 19.53
CA THR A 117 5.90 -15.77 20.25
C THR A 117 6.46 -14.75 19.26
N ALA A 118 6.28 -13.49 19.52
CA ALA A 118 7.05 -12.48 18.81
C ALA A 118 8.54 -12.77 19.06
N PRO A 119 9.38 -12.90 18.02
CA PRO A 119 10.83 -12.89 18.23
C PRO A 119 11.16 -11.65 19.06
N SER A 120 12.10 -11.78 19.97
CA SER A 120 12.58 -10.65 20.77
C SER A 120 13.07 -9.56 19.83
N GLY A 121 12.28 -8.53 19.61
CA GLY A 121 12.61 -7.48 18.65
C GLY A 121 11.44 -6.87 17.93
N SER A 122 10.21 -7.03 18.44
CA SER A 122 9.08 -6.16 18.12
C SER A 122 8.29 -6.40 16.81
N ALA A 123 8.51 -7.49 16.04
CA ALA A 123 7.56 -7.82 14.96
C ALA A 123 6.25 -8.36 15.56
N PRO A 124 5.07 -7.78 15.23
CA PRO A 124 3.81 -8.28 15.75
C PRO A 124 3.46 -9.63 15.12
N ALA A 125 3.21 -10.65 15.95
CA ALA A 125 2.69 -11.93 15.50
C ALA A 125 1.24 -11.79 15.00
N PHE A 126 0.80 -12.69 14.11
CA PHE A 126 -0.58 -12.70 13.60
C PHE A 126 -1.56 -13.16 14.68
N THR A 127 -1.94 -12.24 15.54
CA THR A 127 -2.95 -12.45 16.58
C THR A 127 -3.94 -11.29 16.55
N GLU A 128 -5.15 -11.53 17.01
CA GLU A 128 -6.18 -10.48 17.13
C GLU A 128 -5.72 -9.31 18.02
N ALA A 129 -4.98 -9.60 19.08
CA ALA A 129 -4.43 -8.58 19.95
C ALA A 129 -3.43 -7.65 19.26
N ASN A 130 -2.78 -8.13 18.21
CA ASN A 130 -1.78 -7.38 17.42
C ASN A 130 -2.37 -6.79 16.14
N ALA A 131 -3.66 -6.97 15.83
CA ALA A 131 -4.26 -6.58 14.55
C ALA A 131 -3.96 -5.13 14.16
N ALA A 132 -4.11 -4.19 15.10
CA ALA A 132 -3.79 -2.78 14.85
C ALA A 132 -2.30 -2.53 14.58
N SER A 133 -1.41 -3.33 15.14
CA SER A 133 0.05 -3.18 14.96
C SER A 133 0.54 -3.76 13.63
N LEU A 134 -0.22 -4.70 13.04
CA LEU A 134 0.07 -5.25 11.71
C LEU A 134 -0.17 -4.19 10.62
N VAL A 135 -1.13 -3.30 10.79
CA VAL A 135 -1.44 -2.26 9.82
C VAL A 135 -0.48 -1.08 9.98
N LYS A 136 0.51 -1.00 9.11
CA LYS A 136 1.45 0.13 9.12
C LYS A 136 0.85 1.37 8.47
N LEU A 137 0.06 1.18 7.42
CA LEU A 137 -0.55 2.25 6.63
C LEU A 137 -1.79 1.72 5.92
N ASP A 138 -2.84 2.53 5.84
CA ASP A 138 -3.97 2.31 4.96
C ASP A 138 -4.40 3.64 4.32
N ARG A 139 -4.07 3.80 3.05
CA ARG A 139 -4.45 4.93 2.18
C ARG A 139 -5.53 4.52 1.17
N THR A 140 -6.30 3.50 1.48
CA THR A 140 -7.36 3.05 0.59
C THR A 140 -8.58 3.96 0.68
N ARG A 141 -9.18 4.21 -0.48
CA ARG A 141 -10.44 4.92 -0.66
C ARG A 141 -11.30 4.10 -1.59
N GLY A 142 -12.56 4.27 -1.50
CA GLY A 142 -13.41 3.64 -2.47
C GLY A 142 -13.32 4.24 -3.88
N SER A 143 -14.13 3.71 -4.80
CA SER A 143 -14.09 4.11 -6.21
C SER A 143 -14.99 5.31 -6.55
N THR A 144 -15.89 5.71 -5.67
CA THR A 144 -16.85 6.79 -5.92
C THR A 144 -16.59 8.03 -5.07
N ALA A 145 -17.02 9.19 -5.56
CA ALA A 145 -16.91 10.47 -4.84
C ALA A 145 -17.78 10.52 -3.56
N THR A 146 -18.74 9.60 -3.43
CA THR A 146 -19.68 9.53 -2.29
C THR A 146 -19.22 8.65 -1.16
N GLU A 147 -18.05 8.03 -1.31
CA GLU A 147 -17.52 7.15 -0.26
C GLU A 147 -17.04 7.94 0.96
N PRO A 148 -17.20 7.36 2.15
CA PRO A 148 -16.86 8.07 3.37
C PRO A 148 -15.37 8.39 3.39
N VAL A 149 -15.09 9.64 3.20
CA VAL A 149 -13.83 10.25 3.58
C VAL A 149 -13.83 10.27 5.11
N PRO A 150 -12.69 10.15 5.80
CA PRO A 150 -12.65 10.38 7.23
C PRO A 150 -13.41 11.66 7.56
N ASN A 151 -14.34 11.59 8.51
CA ASN A 151 -15.09 12.77 8.88
C ASN A 151 -14.23 13.72 9.72
N CYS A 152 -13.31 14.42 9.04
CA CYS A 152 -12.41 15.37 9.69
C CYS A 152 -13.18 16.51 10.37
N ALA A 153 -14.40 16.81 9.91
CA ALA A 153 -15.22 17.87 10.50
C ALA A 153 -15.68 17.54 11.92
N ALA A 154 -15.85 16.25 12.23
CA ALA A 154 -16.26 15.77 13.56
C ALA A 154 -15.10 15.72 14.57
N MET A 155 -13.86 15.95 14.15
CA MET A 155 -12.70 15.94 15.03
C MET A 155 -12.67 17.21 15.87
N THR A 156 -12.53 17.03 17.18
CA THR A 156 -12.52 18.13 18.16
C THR A 156 -11.11 18.69 18.40
N VAL A 157 -10.07 17.87 18.18
CA VAL A 157 -8.67 18.28 18.31
C VAL A 157 -8.22 18.93 17.02
N ALA A 158 -7.84 20.21 17.08
CA ALA A 158 -7.48 20.99 15.89
C ALA A 158 -6.30 20.38 15.09
N ALA A 159 -5.28 19.87 15.77
CA ALA A 159 -4.13 19.22 15.11
C ALA A 159 -4.53 17.94 14.36
N GLU A 160 -5.38 17.10 14.95
CA GLU A 160 -5.90 15.88 14.32
C GLU A 160 -6.77 16.21 13.12
N LYS A 161 -7.59 17.24 13.23
CA LYS A 161 -8.42 17.73 12.13
C LYS A 161 -7.57 18.22 10.96
N THR A 162 -6.53 18.99 11.23
CA THR A 162 -5.61 19.47 10.20
C THR A 162 -4.91 18.31 9.52
N ALA A 163 -4.32 17.38 10.26
CA ALA A 163 -3.66 16.20 9.71
C ALA A 163 -4.62 15.32 8.88
N CYS A 164 -5.88 15.21 9.30
CA CYS A 164 -6.92 14.49 8.56
C CYS A 164 -7.21 15.16 7.22
N LEU A 165 -7.34 16.49 7.17
CA LEU A 165 -7.58 17.24 5.94
C LEU A 165 -6.37 17.15 5.00
N GLU A 166 -5.16 17.28 5.52
CA GLU A 166 -3.92 17.12 4.76
C GLU A 166 -3.82 15.73 4.13
N ALA A 167 -4.15 14.68 4.89
CA ALA A 167 -4.16 13.32 4.37
C ALA A 167 -5.18 13.14 3.23
N ILE A 168 -6.33 13.78 3.30
CA ILE A 168 -7.32 13.77 2.22
C ILE A 168 -6.76 14.44 0.96
N GLU A 169 -6.16 15.62 1.12
CA GLU A 169 -5.56 16.35 -0.01
C GLU A 169 -4.39 15.57 -0.63
N GLU A 170 -3.60 14.91 0.22
CA GLU A 170 -2.50 14.07 -0.22
C GLU A 170 -2.99 12.88 -1.05
N ASP A 171 -4.07 12.24 -0.64
CA ASP A 171 -4.64 11.07 -1.28
C ASP A 171 -5.37 11.38 -2.61
N LYS A 172 -5.66 12.66 -2.93
CA LYS A 172 -6.31 13.05 -4.20
C LYS A 172 -5.51 12.66 -5.45
N ASP A 173 -4.22 12.47 -5.33
CA ASP A 173 -3.37 12.01 -6.41
C ASP A 173 -3.33 10.48 -6.55
N ILE A 174 -3.91 9.74 -5.62
CA ILE A 174 -3.91 8.28 -5.63
C ILE A 174 -5.17 7.79 -6.35
N GLY A 175 -4.96 6.97 -7.37
CA GLY A 175 -6.02 6.39 -8.19
C GLY A 175 -6.13 4.88 -8.02
N HIS A 176 -6.68 4.22 -9.03
CA HIS A 176 -6.76 2.78 -9.15
C HIS A 176 -5.42 2.21 -9.60
N ILE A 177 -4.68 1.62 -8.69
CA ILE A 177 -3.37 1.02 -8.96
C ILE A 177 -3.59 -0.44 -9.35
N THR A 178 -3.72 -0.67 -10.65
CA THR A 178 -3.99 -2.00 -11.25
C THR A 178 -2.75 -2.67 -11.82
N ALA A 179 -1.66 -1.92 -11.93
CA ALA A 179 -0.42 -2.45 -12.48
C ALA A 179 0.13 -3.57 -11.57
N LYS A 180 0.52 -4.67 -12.19
CA LYS A 180 1.18 -5.76 -11.47
C LYS A 180 2.54 -5.30 -10.95
N PRO A 181 2.95 -5.75 -9.75
CA PRO A 181 4.29 -5.47 -9.24
C PRO A 181 5.39 -5.95 -10.19
N VAL A 182 6.44 -5.15 -10.31
CA VAL A 182 7.64 -5.54 -11.06
C VAL A 182 8.51 -6.39 -10.15
N LEU A 183 8.68 -7.65 -10.51
CA LEU A 183 9.43 -8.62 -9.71
C LEU A 183 10.93 -8.53 -10.01
N ASP A 184 11.72 -8.90 -9.01
CA ASP A 184 13.16 -9.05 -9.14
C ASP A 184 13.47 -10.27 -10.03
N GLU A 185 14.30 -10.08 -11.05
CA GLU A 185 14.68 -11.13 -12.00
C GLU A 185 15.40 -12.31 -11.32
N ASN A 186 16.09 -12.05 -10.22
CA ASN A 186 16.82 -13.06 -9.46
C ASN A 186 16.00 -13.67 -8.31
N ASN A 187 14.89 -13.03 -7.92
CA ASN A 187 14.01 -13.50 -6.86
C ASN A 187 12.56 -13.07 -7.10
N ALA A 188 11.80 -13.92 -7.78
CA ALA A 188 10.39 -13.69 -8.11
C ALA A 188 9.47 -13.58 -6.87
N MET A 189 9.98 -13.83 -5.67
CA MET A 189 9.23 -13.63 -4.42
C MET A 189 9.33 -12.19 -3.90
N ARG A 190 10.09 -11.33 -4.58
CA ARG A 190 10.38 -9.97 -4.16
C ARG A 190 10.06 -8.98 -5.28
N SER A 191 9.52 -7.83 -4.93
CA SER A 191 9.35 -6.71 -5.87
C SER A 191 10.56 -5.77 -5.82
N THR A 192 11.00 -5.29 -6.99
CA THR A 192 12.01 -4.23 -7.07
C THR A 192 11.49 -2.86 -6.64
N GLN A 193 10.17 -2.71 -6.55
CA GLN A 193 9.53 -1.46 -6.15
C GLN A 193 9.67 -1.15 -4.66
N ILE A 194 9.89 -2.18 -3.81
CA ILE A 194 10.26 -2.00 -2.40
C ILE A 194 11.78 -1.95 -2.33
N THR A 195 12.33 -0.78 -2.13
CA THR A 195 13.77 -0.55 -2.28
C THR A 195 14.31 0.48 -1.30
N ARG A 196 15.62 0.44 -1.09
CA ARG A 196 16.36 1.46 -0.35
C ARG A 196 16.79 2.57 -1.30
N LEU A 197 16.41 3.79 -0.98
CA LEU A 197 16.77 4.96 -1.76
C LEU A 197 18.15 5.52 -1.39
N ASN A 198 18.67 6.45 -2.19
CA ASN A 198 19.99 7.06 -1.99
C ASN A 198 20.14 7.85 -0.67
N ASN A 199 19.02 8.21 -0.03
CA ASN A 199 18.99 8.81 1.29
C ASN A 199 18.95 7.77 2.43
N ASN A 200 19.27 6.52 2.12
CA ASN A 200 19.28 5.37 3.02
C ASN A 200 17.91 4.95 3.57
N ARG A 201 16.83 5.62 3.18
CA ARG A 201 15.47 5.28 3.61
C ARG A 201 14.84 4.24 2.68
N TRP A 202 14.05 3.36 3.25
CA TRP A 202 13.28 2.38 2.51
C TRP A 202 11.93 2.96 2.08
N ALA A 203 11.55 2.68 0.84
CA ALA A 203 10.28 3.13 0.29
C ALA A 203 9.71 2.10 -0.66
N VAL A 204 8.40 2.17 -0.88
CA VAL A 204 7.77 1.60 -2.06
C VAL A 204 7.57 2.70 -3.10
N VAL A 205 7.98 2.40 -4.34
CA VAL A 205 7.85 3.31 -5.48
C VAL A 205 6.78 2.78 -6.41
N MET A 206 5.73 3.56 -6.63
CA MET A 206 4.56 3.14 -7.41
C MET A 206 4.10 4.25 -8.36
N GLY A 207 3.53 3.87 -9.50
CA GLY A 207 2.69 4.78 -10.23
C GLY A 207 1.34 4.95 -9.51
N ASN A 208 0.73 6.11 -9.65
CA ASN A 208 -0.52 6.41 -8.96
C ASN A 208 -1.76 5.72 -9.55
N GLY A 209 -1.59 4.91 -10.60
CA GLY A 209 -2.71 4.31 -11.31
C GLY A 209 -3.53 5.33 -12.10
N TYR A 210 -4.79 5.04 -12.35
CA TYR A 210 -5.68 5.90 -13.13
C TYR A 210 -6.87 6.39 -12.29
N ASN A 211 -7.57 7.41 -12.82
CA ASN A 211 -8.79 7.95 -12.24
C ASN A 211 -8.59 8.49 -10.80
N SER A 212 -7.42 9.08 -10.52
CA SER A 212 -7.21 9.86 -9.30
C SER A 212 -8.10 11.12 -9.32
N THR A 213 -8.37 11.71 -8.17
CA THR A 213 -9.22 12.91 -8.11
C THR A 213 -8.62 14.10 -8.86
N ASN A 214 -7.27 14.20 -8.84
CA ASN A 214 -6.55 15.25 -9.57
C ASN A 214 -6.25 14.89 -11.03
N GLU A 215 -6.60 13.69 -11.48
CA GLU A 215 -6.49 13.20 -12.86
C GLU A 215 -5.14 13.46 -13.53
N ARG A 216 -4.06 13.39 -12.77
CA ARG A 216 -2.70 13.66 -13.26
C ARG A 216 -1.76 12.47 -12.99
N PRO A 217 -0.74 12.25 -13.85
CA PRO A 217 0.24 11.19 -13.65
C PRO A 217 1.21 11.55 -12.53
N VAL A 218 1.31 10.70 -11.52
CA VAL A 218 2.14 10.92 -10.33
C VAL A 218 2.93 9.67 -9.98
N LEU A 219 4.23 9.84 -9.80
CA LEU A 219 5.05 8.82 -9.15
C LEU A 219 4.94 9.00 -7.65
N LEU A 220 4.51 7.94 -6.97
CA LEU A 220 4.37 7.87 -5.52
C LEU A 220 5.62 7.22 -4.93
N ILE A 221 6.25 7.88 -3.98
CA ILE A 221 7.35 7.36 -3.17
C ILE A 221 6.87 7.35 -1.73
N GLN A 222 6.30 6.22 -1.31
CA GLN A 222 5.85 6.05 0.06
C GLN A 222 6.97 5.50 0.91
N TYR A 223 7.49 6.31 1.83
CA TYR A 223 8.45 5.83 2.81
C TYR A 223 7.80 4.82 3.76
N LEU A 224 8.52 3.74 4.01
CA LEU A 224 8.08 2.61 4.80
C LEU A 224 8.63 2.63 6.23
N ASP A 225 9.39 3.66 6.55
CA ASP A 225 9.86 3.94 7.91
C ASP A 225 8.74 4.52 8.80
N ASN A 226 9.07 4.79 10.06
CA ASN A 226 8.10 5.29 11.03
C ASN A 226 7.53 6.67 10.70
N THR A 227 8.12 7.42 9.77
CA THR A 227 7.59 8.73 9.34
C THR A 227 6.34 8.61 8.47
N LYS A 228 6.22 7.50 7.72
CA LYS A 228 5.13 7.24 6.75
C LYS A 228 4.94 8.37 5.72
N GLU A 229 6.01 9.12 5.46
CA GLU A 229 6.00 10.25 4.52
C GLU A 229 5.67 9.76 3.10
N LEU A 230 4.81 10.48 2.40
CA LEU A 230 4.55 10.28 0.97
C LEU A 230 5.16 11.43 0.18
N LYS A 231 6.12 11.13 -0.69
CA LYS A 231 6.59 12.07 -1.72
C LYS A 231 5.90 11.78 -3.04
N LYS A 232 5.48 12.85 -3.69
CA LYS A 232 4.80 12.81 -4.98
C LYS A 232 5.61 13.56 -6.02
N ILE A 233 5.88 12.90 -7.15
CA ILE A 233 6.53 13.51 -8.31
C ILE A 233 5.52 13.52 -9.44
N VAL A 234 4.98 14.70 -9.73
CA VAL A 234 4.06 14.88 -10.85
C VAL A 234 4.86 14.78 -12.14
N ALA A 235 4.49 13.85 -13.02
CA ALA A 235 5.06 13.78 -14.34
C ALA A 235 4.50 14.94 -15.17
N THR A 236 5.31 15.95 -15.38
CA THR A 236 4.98 17.11 -16.20
C THR A 236 5.10 16.79 -17.68
N GLY A 237 4.10 16.11 -18.23
CA GLY A 237 3.79 16.28 -19.65
C GLY A 237 2.71 17.34 -19.69
N ALA A 238 2.93 18.45 -20.35
CA ALA A 238 1.86 19.39 -20.57
C ALA A 238 0.69 18.62 -21.18
N GLN A 239 -0.43 18.60 -20.47
CA GLN A 239 -1.68 18.27 -21.11
C GLN A 239 -1.96 19.41 -22.11
N THR A 240 -1.38 19.29 -23.29
CA THR A 240 -1.74 20.16 -24.39
C THR A 240 -3.12 19.72 -24.84
N VAL A 241 -4.11 20.48 -24.46
CA VAL A 241 -5.41 20.46 -25.12
C VAL A 241 -5.09 20.48 -26.62
N SER A 242 -5.44 19.41 -27.33
CA SER A 242 -5.20 19.35 -28.76
C SER A 242 -5.94 20.51 -29.46
N THR A 243 -5.27 21.20 -30.32
CA THR A 243 -5.89 22.21 -31.18
C THR A 243 -6.58 21.58 -32.39
N ASP A 244 -6.45 20.25 -32.58
CA ASP A 244 -7.16 19.53 -33.64
C ASP A 244 -8.64 19.38 -33.24
N PRO A 245 -9.58 19.94 -34.01
CA PRO A 245 -11.01 19.88 -33.74
C PRO A 245 -11.60 18.46 -33.82
N LYS A 246 -10.83 17.49 -34.33
CA LYS A 246 -11.22 16.07 -34.36
C LYS A 246 -10.87 15.32 -33.08
N VAL A 247 -10.09 15.92 -32.21
CA VAL A 247 -9.72 15.32 -30.91
C VAL A 247 -10.73 15.78 -29.88
N ASP A 248 -11.44 14.81 -29.32
CA ASP A 248 -12.32 15.07 -28.18
C ASP A 248 -11.46 15.37 -26.94
N ASN A 249 -11.42 16.64 -26.55
CA ASN A 249 -10.68 17.10 -25.38
C ASN A 249 -11.48 16.96 -24.07
N THR A 250 -12.67 16.39 -24.09
CA THR A 250 -13.52 16.24 -22.89
C THR A 250 -12.97 15.19 -21.92
N ASN A 251 -12.12 14.29 -22.41
CA ASN A 251 -11.50 13.22 -21.63
C ASN A 251 -9.96 13.32 -21.53
N VAL A 252 -9.38 14.46 -21.84
CA VAL A 252 -7.92 14.65 -21.90
C VAL A 252 -7.25 14.59 -20.51
N LEU A 253 -8.02 14.56 -19.43
CA LEU A 253 -7.53 14.76 -18.07
C LEU A 253 -7.26 13.48 -17.30
N ALA A 254 -7.78 12.33 -17.71
CA ALA A 254 -7.67 11.08 -16.95
C ALA A 254 -6.33 10.36 -17.21
N ASN A 255 -5.26 10.91 -16.67
CA ASN A 255 -3.92 10.33 -16.76
C ASN A 255 -3.48 9.67 -15.44
N GLY A 256 -2.62 8.65 -15.57
CA GLY A 256 -2.00 7.99 -14.45
C GLY A 256 -0.70 7.31 -14.86
N LEU A 257 0.07 6.86 -13.88
CA LEU A 257 1.29 6.10 -14.09
C LEU A 257 1.09 4.63 -13.74
N SER A 258 1.68 3.76 -14.56
CA SER A 258 1.79 2.31 -14.32
C SER A 258 2.95 2.01 -13.35
N ALA A 259 3.22 0.72 -13.11
CA ALA A 259 4.32 0.30 -12.25
C ALA A 259 5.68 0.72 -12.82
N PRO A 260 6.52 1.41 -12.06
CA PRO A 260 7.88 1.74 -12.46
C PRO A 260 8.78 0.53 -12.27
N LYS A 261 9.79 0.39 -13.12
CA LYS A 261 10.94 -0.49 -12.84
C LYS A 261 11.97 0.34 -12.04
N VAL A 262 12.31 -0.14 -10.85
CA VAL A 262 13.36 0.45 -10.01
C VAL A 262 14.63 -0.37 -10.18
N VAL A 263 15.74 0.30 -10.47
CA VAL A 263 17.07 -0.29 -10.74
C VAL A 263 18.11 0.33 -9.81
#